data_f5146c8fcccdabb183c92a53098b47e0
#
_entry.id   f5146c8fcccdabb183c92a53098b47e0
#
_cell.length_a   1.000
_cell.length_b   1.000
_cell.length_c   1.000
_cell.angle_alpha   90.00
_cell.angle_beta   90.00
_cell.angle_gamma   90.00
#
_symmetry.space_group_name_H-M   'P 1'
#
loop_
_entity.id
_entity.type
_entity.pdbx_description
1 polymer ?
#
loop_
_entity_poly.entity_id
_entity_poly.type
_entity_poly.pdbx_seq_one_letter_code
_entity_poly.pdbx_strand_id
1 'polypeptide(L)'
;FPVGYGLYELLQTKKVNFFSVLGIVSVLLTGGISLLKLPAEYIAIKEAAIPALIGIAVLVTRYMKKPLIKVLVLNEAIINWPKLNERLVSINKVAEFEKKIDISNYIVAASFFLSATLNYALAKWILVSEPGTTAYTEELGRMTALSYPVIVIPSMIMLITAIMYIFMQMKKL
;
A
#
# COMPACT_ATOMS: atom_id res chain seq x y z
N PHE A 1 -9.46 -17.35 1.98
CA PHE A 1 -9.39 -16.75 3.32
C PHE A 1 -9.81 -15.26 3.37
N PRO A 2 -9.40 -14.32 2.46
CA PRO A 2 -9.76 -12.90 2.57
C PRO A 2 -11.26 -12.64 2.46
N VAL A 3 -11.96 -13.36 1.59
CA VAL A 3 -13.42 -13.21 1.40
C VAL A 3 -14.20 -13.68 2.62
N GLY A 4 -13.80 -14.82 3.21
CA GLY A 4 -14.45 -15.36 4.42
C GLY A 4 -14.24 -14.45 5.63
N TYR A 5 -13.02 -13.89 5.79
CA TYR A 5 -12.72 -12.97 6.88
C TYR A 5 -13.44 -11.63 6.68
N GLY A 6 -13.46 -11.08 5.46
CA GLY A 6 -14.17 -9.84 5.16
C GLY A 6 -15.68 -9.95 5.35
N LEU A 7 -16.30 -11.09 5.00
CA LEU A 7 -17.72 -11.37 5.28
C LEU A 7 -17.99 -11.49 6.78
N TYR A 8 -17.12 -12.20 7.51
CA TYR A 8 -17.23 -12.33 8.96
C TYR A 8 -17.14 -10.98 9.67
N GLU A 9 -16.18 -10.14 9.28
CA GLU A 9 -15.99 -8.79 9.84
C GLU A 9 -17.20 -7.89 9.52
N LEU A 10 -17.74 -7.97 8.31
CA LEU A 10 -18.93 -7.22 7.90
C LEU A 10 -20.18 -7.59 8.73
N LEU A 11 -20.34 -8.89 9.01
CA LEU A 11 -21.48 -9.40 9.79
C LEU A 11 -21.38 -9.05 11.28
N GLN A 12 -20.17 -9.03 11.85
CA GLN A 12 -19.96 -8.75 13.27
C GLN A 12 -19.89 -7.27 13.62
N THR A 13 -19.15 -6.48 12.83
CA THR A 13 -18.83 -5.10 13.23
C THR A 13 -19.67 -4.04 12.53
N LYS A 14 -20.41 -4.40 11.47
CA LYS A 14 -21.11 -3.46 10.56
C LYS A 14 -20.23 -2.30 10.05
N LYS A 15 -18.90 -2.41 10.22
CA LYS A 15 -17.91 -1.45 9.73
C LYS A 15 -17.13 -2.11 8.59
N VAL A 16 -17.22 -1.50 7.43
CA VAL A 16 -16.49 -1.97 6.25
C VAL A 16 -15.06 -1.45 6.35
N ASN A 17 -14.10 -2.35 6.51
CA ASN A 17 -12.69 -2.00 6.45
C ASN A 17 -12.29 -1.81 4.98
N PHE A 18 -11.69 -0.67 4.66
CA PHE A 18 -11.21 -0.35 3.30
C PHE A 18 -10.32 -1.48 2.71
N PHE A 19 -9.43 -2.04 3.50
CA PHE A 19 -8.54 -3.13 3.05
C PHE A 19 -9.30 -4.44 2.78
N SER A 20 -10.34 -4.75 3.56
CA SER A 20 -11.19 -5.93 3.32
C SER A 20 -11.95 -5.80 2.02
N VAL A 21 -12.52 -4.61 1.72
CA VAL A 21 -13.17 -4.34 0.43
C VAL A 21 -12.19 -4.47 -0.72
N LEU A 22 -11.01 -3.90 -0.58
CA LEU A 22 -9.96 -3.96 -1.59
C LEU A 22 -9.54 -5.41 -1.88
N GLY A 23 -9.40 -6.24 -0.84
CA GLY A 23 -9.12 -7.67 -0.96
C GLY A 23 -10.22 -8.43 -1.69
N ILE A 24 -11.50 -8.20 -1.33
CA ILE A 24 -12.64 -8.83 -1.99
C ILE A 24 -12.70 -8.43 -3.47
N VAL A 25 -12.60 -7.14 -3.78
CA VAL A 25 -12.60 -6.63 -5.15
C VAL A 25 -11.44 -7.23 -5.96
N SER A 26 -10.26 -7.33 -5.38
CA SER A 26 -9.09 -7.95 -6.02
C SER A 26 -9.34 -9.41 -6.39
N VAL A 27 -9.91 -10.20 -5.47
CA VAL A 27 -10.21 -11.63 -5.71
C VAL A 27 -11.31 -11.78 -6.79
N LEU A 28 -12.36 -10.96 -6.73
CA LEU A 28 -13.44 -10.98 -7.73
C LEU A 28 -12.93 -10.58 -9.12
N LEU A 29 -12.07 -9.57 -9.21
CA LEU A 29 -11.46 -9.17 -10.48
C LEU A 29 -10.56 -10.27 -11.04
N THR A 30 -9.73 -10.89 -10.20
CA THR A 30 -8.85 -11.99 -10.64
C THR A 30 -9.67 -13.17 -11.15
N GLY A 31 -10.69 -13.59 -10.39
CA GLY A 31 -11.59 -14.68 -10.79
C GLY A 31 -12.36 -14.34 -12.06
N GLY A 32 -12.89 -13.12 -12.16
CA GLY A 32 -13.62 -12.64 -13.35
C GLY A 32 -12.74 -12.62 -14.61
N ILE A 33 -11.52 -12.08 -14.50
CA ILE A 33 -10.55 -12.05 -15.60
C ILE A 33 -10.23 -13.48 -16.09
N SER A 34 -9.98 -14.39 -15.13
CA SER A 34 -9.65 -15.79 -15.44
C SER A 34 -10.83 -16.55 -16.06
N LEU A 35 -12.04 -16.40 -15.51
CA LEU A 35 -13.25 -17.06 -16.02
C LEU A 35 -13.67 -16.56 -17.41
N LEU A 36 -13.51 -15.27 -17.67
CA LEU A 36 -13.82 -14.65 -18.96
C LEU A 36 -12.69 -14.82 -19.98
N LYS A 37 -11.58 -15.48 -19.61
CA LYS A 37 -10.38 -15.66 -20.45
C LYS A 37 -9.89 -14.34 -21.08
N LEU A 38 -9.95 -13.25 -20.30
CA LEU A 38 -9.51 -11.94 -20.75
C LEU A 38 -7.98 -11.92 -20.93
N PRO A 39 -7.46 -11.10 -21.85
CA PRO A 39 -6.03 -10.98 -22.08
C PRO A 39 -5.21 -10.72 -20.79
N ALA A 40 -3.99 -11.24 -20.72
CA ALA A 40 -3.09 -11.10 -19.57
C ALA A 40 -2.83 -9.64 -19.17
N GLU A 41 -3.05 -8.69 -20.09
CA GLU A 41 -2.96 -7.25 -19.84
C GLU A 41 -3.90 -6.77 -18.73
N TYR A 42 -5.09 -7.35 -18.61
CA TYR A 42 -6.04 -7.00 -17.54
C TYR A 42 -5.52 -7.42 -16.16
N ILE A 43 -4.78 -8.53 -16.09
CA ILE A 43 -4.10 -8.91 -14.85
C ILE A 43 -3.01 -7.89 -14.52
N ALA A 44 -2.18 -7.48 -15.48
CA ALA A 44 -1.15 -6.48 -15.26
C ALA A 44 -1.72 -5.15 -14.75
N ILE A 45 -2.81 -4.69 -15.36
CA ILE A 45 -3.52 -3.48 -14.93
C ILE A 45 -4.09 -3.65 -13.52
N LYS A 46 -4.75 -4.78 -13.24
CA LYS A 46 -5.34 -5.07 -11.92
C LYS A 46 -4.28 -5.10 -10.82
N GLU A 47 -3.15 -5.77 -11.05
CA GLU A 47 -2.07 -5.85 -10.07
C GLU A 47 -1.42 -4.48 -9.79
N ALA A 48 -1.33 -3.63 -10.80
CA ALA A 48 -0.82 -2.27 -10.66
C ALA A 48 -1.85 -1.31 -10.04
N ALA A 49 -3.14 -1.49 -10.34
CA ALA A 49 -4.19 -0.56 -9.93
C ALA A 49 -4.33 -0.46 -8.40
N ILE A 50 -4.23 -1.58 -7.69
CA ILE A 50 -4.41 -1.62 -6.24
C ILE A 50 -3.35 -0.77 -5.52
N PRO A 51 -2.04 -0.99 -5.70
CA PRO A 51 -1.04 -0.14 -5.08
C PRO A 51 -1.10 1.31 -5.61
N ALA A 52 -1.44 1.55 -6.88
CA ALA A 52 -1.62 2.89 -7.40
C ALA A 52 -2.75 3.65 -6.68
N LEU A 53 -3.90 3.01 -6.47
CA LEU A 53 -5.02 3.60 -5.72
C LEU A 53 -4.64 3.90 -4.27
N ILE A 54 -3.87 3.02 -3.62
CA ILE A 54 -3.37 3.29 -2.27
C ILE A 54 -2.41 4.49 -2.29
N GLY A 55 -1.50 4.56 -3.25
CA GLY A 55 -0.59 5.70 -3.42
C GLY A 55 -1.33 7.02 -3.60
N ILE A 56 -2.39 7.03 -4.42
CA ILE A 56 -3.30 8.18 -4.59
C ILE A 56 -3.98 8.52 -3.26
N ALA A 57 -4.52 7.54 -2.55
CA ALA A 57 -5.16 7.76 -1.26
C ALA A 57 -4.18 8.38 -0.24
N VAL A 58 -2.92 7.93 -0.21
CA VAL A 58 -1.87 8.53 0.63
C VAL A 58 -1.66 10.01 0.30
N LEU A 59 -1.63 10.37 -0.99
CA LEU A 59 -1.51 11.78 -1.40
C LEU A 59 -2.75 12.59 -1.02
N VAL A 60 -3.94 12.04 -1.24
CA VAL A 60 -5.21 12.72 -0.91
C VAL A 60 -5.33 12.99 0.59
N THR A 61 -4.91 12.04 1.45
CA THR A 61 -4.95 12.23 2.91
C THR A 61 -4.09 13.40 3.38
N ARG A 62 -3.05 13.75 2.65
CA ARG A 62 -2.26 14.96 2.92
C ARG A 62 -3.09 16.23 2.68
N TYR A 63 -3.80 16.32 1.55
CA TYR A 63 -4.68 17.47 1.26
C TYR A 63 -5.80 17.62 2.30
N MET A 64 -6.26 16.51 2.86
CA MET A 64 -7.24 16.49 3.96
C MET A 64 -6.62 16.87 5.31
N LYS A 65 -5.34 17.31 5.37
CA LYS A 65 -4.58 17.62 6.60
C LYS A 65 -4.49 16.45 7.59
N LYS A 66 -4.64 15.23 7.10
CA LYS A 66 -4.52 13.98 7.87
C LYS A 66 -3.61 13.00 7.14
N PRO A 67 -2.31 13.33 6.95
CA PRO A 67 -1.41 12.46 6.19
C PRO A 67 -1.39 11.05 6.80
N LEU A 68 -1.47 10.03 5.94
CA LEU A 68 -1.58 8.63 6.36
C LEU A 68 -0.39 8.21 7.22
N ILE A 69 0.81 8.71 6.91
CA ILE A 69 2.00 8.44 7.71
C ILE A 69 1.85 8.89 9.16
N LYS A 70 1.09 9.97 9.41
CA LYS A 70 0.80 10.45 10.76
C LYS A 70 -0.03 9.42 11.54
N VAL A 71 -1.00 8.81 10.89
CA VAL A 71 -1.82 7.76 11.48
C VAL A 71 -1.01 6.49 11.77
N LEU A 72 -0.07 6.15 10.89
CA LEU A 72 0.77 4.96 11.01
C LEU A 72 1.85 5.10 12.10
N VAL A 73 2.51 6.27 12.15
CA VAL A 73 3.68 6.49 13.01
C VAL A 73 3.29 7.12 14.35
N LEU A 74 2.34 8.05 14.35
CA LEU A 74 1.90 8.78 15.54
C LEU A 74 0.70 8.11 16.24
N ASN A 75 0.57 6.80 16.08
CA ASN A 75 -0.39 6.01 16.84
C ASN A 75 0.01 6.05 18.34
N GLU A 76 -0.98 6.21 19.20
CA GLU A 76 -0.79 6.28 20.66
C GLU A 76 -0.08 5.04 21.24
N ALA A 77 -0.20 3.90 20.56
CA ALA A 77 0.54 2.68 20.93
C ALA A 77 2.06 2.78 20.71
N ILE A 78 2.51 3.71 19.85
CA ILE A 78 3.92 3.86 19.45
C ILE A 78 4.49 5.14 20.04
N ILE A 79 3.73 6.24 20.04
CA ILE A 79 4.21 7.56 20.42
C ILE A 79 3.13 8.29 21.23
N ASN A 80 3.52 8.84 22.38
CA ASN A 80 2.68 9.76 23.14
C ASN A 80 2.59 11.11 22.40
N TRP A 81 1.63 11.22 21.48
CA TRP A 81 1.43 12.41 20.66
C TRP A 81 1.20 13.69 21.46
N PRO A 82 0.35 13.72 22.52
CA PRO A 82 0.19 14.92 23.34
C PRO A 82 1.52 15.45 23.86
N LYS A 83 2.33 14.59 24.48
CA LYS A 83 3.65 14.97 25.02
C LYS A 83 4.64 15.45 23.96
N LEU A 84 4.65 14.82 22.79
CA LEU A 84 5.47 15.25 21.66
C LEU A 84 5.03 16.62 21.15
N ASN A 85 3.73 16.84 21.01
CA ASN A 85 3.18 18.10 20.54
C ASN A 85 3.47 19.26 21.50
N GLU A 86 3.31 19.06 22.81
CA GLU A 86 3.69 20.03 23.83
C GLU A 86 5.16 20.45 23.69
N ARG A 87 6.04 19.47 23.51
CA ARG A 87 7.48 19.73 23.32
C ARG A 87 7.75 20.50 22.02
N LEU A 88 7.11 20.12 20.90
CA LEU A 88 7.23 20.82 19.63
C LEU A 88 6.79 22.29 19.73
N VAL A 89 5.70 22.54 20.45
CA VAL A 89 5.20 23.89 20.74
C VAL A 89 6.19 24.67 21.57
N SER A 90 6.72 24.09 22.65
CA SER A 90 7.66 24.76 23.56
C SER A 90 8.97 25.20 22.89
N ILE A 91 9.41 24.45 21.86
CA ILE A 91 10.64 24.76 21.10
C ILE A 91 10.36 25.46 19.76
N ASN A 92 9.09 25.83 19.48
CA ASN A 92 8.63 26.48 18.26
C ASN A 92 8.98 25.72 16.96
N LYS A 93 8.91 24.37 16.97
CA LYS A 93 9.27 23.51 15.83
C LYS A 93 8.11 22.75 15.20
N VAL A 94 6.87 23.09 15.53
CA VAL A 94 5.68 22.41 14.98
C VAL A 94 5.67 22.46 13.45
N ALA A 95 5.87 23.64 12.84
CA ALA A 95 5.86 23.81 11.40
C ALA A 95 7.00 23.05 10.69
N GLU A 96 8.18 22.99 11.31
CA GLU A 96 9.30 22.19 10.80
C GLU A 96 8.96 20.70 10.82
N PHE A 97 8.42 20.20 11.92
CA PHE A 97 8.03 18.81 12.06
C PHE A 97 6.92 18.40 11.07
N GLU A 98 5.91 19.25 10.87
CA GLU A 98 4.86 19.00 9.87
C GLU A 98 5.44 18.88 8.44
N LYS A 99 6.45 19.68 8.08
CA LYS A 99 7.15 19.50 6.80
C LYS A 99 7.86 18.15 6.69
N LYS A 100 8.43 17.63 7.78
CA LYS A 100 9.07 16.30 7.79
C LYS A 100 8.02 15.18 7.62
N ILE A 101 6.87 15.33 8.25
CA ILE A 101 5.71 14.45 8.04
C ILE A 101 5.28 14.45 6.58
N ASP A 102 5.17 15.62 5.96
CA ASP A 102 4.82 15.74 4.54
C ASP A 102 5.83 15.01 3.64
N ILE A 103 7.12 15.22 3.86
CA ILE A 103 8.18 14.53 3.10
C ILE A 103 8.03 13.01 3.24
N SER A 104 7.86 12.51 4.46
CA SER A 104 7.66 11.07 4.70
C SER A 104 6.40 10.55 4.02
N ASN A 105 5.30 11.31 4.01
CA ASN A 105 4.07 10.93 3.32
C ASN A 105 4.28 10.82 1.80
N TYR A 106 5.10 11.69 1.20
CA TYR A 106 5.49 11.56 -0.21
C TYR A 106 6.35 10.33 -0.48
N ILE A 107 7.27 9.99 0.42
CA ILE A 107 8.08 8.76 0.28
C ILE A 107 7.18 7.52 0.36
N VAL A 108 6.19 7.51 1.27
CA VAL A 108 5.19 6.44 1.35
C VAL A 108 4.38 6.34 0.07
N ALA A 109 3.88 7.46 -0.46
CA ALA A 109 3.16 7.45 -1.74
C ALA A 109 4.05 6.93 -2.88
N ALA A 110 5.30 7.36 -2.94
CA ALA A 110 6.26 6.91 -3.94
C ALA A 110 6.53 5.40 -3.84
N SER A 111 6.56 4.81 -2.64
CA SER A 111 6.73 3.36 -2.46
C SER A 111 5.55 2.58 -3.06
N PHE A 112 4.33 3.08 -2.94
CA PHE A 112 3.15 2.47 -3.57
C PHE A 112 3.16 2.63 -5.09
N PHE A 113 3.57 3.78 -5.64
CA PHE A 113 3.71 3.94 -7.09
C PHE A 113 4.85 3.09 -7.66
N LEU A 114 5.95 2.94 -6.94
CA LEU A 114 7.00 1.98 -7.30
C LEU A 114 6.42 0.55 -7.34
N SER A 115 5.69 0.14 -6.30
CA SER A 115 5.01 -1.15 -6.26
C SER A 115 4.07 -1.33 -7.45
N ALA A 116 3.27 -0.32 -7.80
CA ALA A 116 2.37 -0.36 -8.96
C ALA A 116 3.12 -0.58 -10.27
N THR A 117 4.21 0.18 -10.48
CA THR A 117 5.04 0.08 -11.67
C THR A 117 5.71 -1.29 -11.78
N LEU A 118 6.26 -1.79 -10.68
CA LEU A 118 6.91 -3.10 -10.65
C LEU A 118 5.90 -4.24 -10.85
N ASN A 119 4.70 -4.14 -10.30
CA ASN A 119 3.61 -5.11 -10.52
C ASN A 119 3.24 -5.16 -12.01
N TYR A 120 3.02 -3.99 -12.63
CA TYR A 120 2.71 -3.92 -14.05
C TYR A 120 3.81 -4.53 -14.92
N ALA A 121 5.05 -4.12 -14.69
CA ALA A 121 6.21 -4.58 -15.44
C ALA A 121 6.42 -6.10 -15.28
N LEU A 122 6.32 -6.61 -14.05
CA LEU A 122 6.48 -8.03 -13.76
C LEU A 122 5.40 -8.87 -14.44
N ALA A 123 4.14 -8.43 -14.37
CA ALA A 123 3.03 -9.12 -15.01
C ALA A 123 3.18 -9.14 -16.54
N LYS A 124 3.52 -8.01 -17.15
CA LYS A 124 3.76 -7.93 -18.61
C LYS A 124 4.95 -8.77 -19.06
N TRP A 125 5.95 -8.95 -18.21
CA TRP A 125 7.14 -9.74 -18.54
C TRP A 125 6.88 -11.24 -18.40
N ILE A 126 6.09 -11.68 -17.45
CA ILE A 126 5.92 -13.10 -17.14
C ILE A 126 4.69 -13.70 -17.81
N LEU A 127 3.57 -12.97 -17.86
CA LEU A 127 2.30 -13.47 -18.38
C LEU A 127 2.25 -13.29 -19.90
N VAL A 128 2.71 -14.29 -20.62
CA VAL A 128 2.77 -14.30 -22.11
C VAL A 128 1.85 -15.35 -22.73
N SER A 129 1.45 -16.38 -21.94
CA SER A 129 0.60 -17.46 -22.41
C SER A 129 -0.87 -17.06 -22.41
N GLU A 130 -1.68 -17.78 -23.18
CA GLU A 130 -3.14 -17.55 -23.23
C GLU A 130 -3.82 -17.93 -21.91
N PRO A 131 -4.71 -17.08 -21.38
CA PRO A 131 -5.47 -17.35 -20.16
C PRO A 131 -6.26 -18.66 -20.25
N GLY A 132 -6.23 -19.44 -19.16
CA GLY A 132 -6.90 -20.74 -19.06
C GLY A 132 -6.06 -21.92 -19.53
N THR A 133 -4.81 -21.71 -19.94
CA THR A 133 -3.84 -22.76 -20.24
C THR A 133 -3.06 -23.17 -18.99
N THR A 134 -2.46 -24.36 -19.01
CA THR A 134 -1.56 -24.82 -17.94
C THR A 134 -0.34 -23.90 -17.82
N ALA A 135 0.24 -23.51 -18.96
CA ALA A 135 1.35 -22.58 -19.03
C ALA A 135 1.03 -21.25 -18.36
N TYR A 136 -0.14 -20.68 -18.61
CA TYR A 136 -0.58 -19.46 -17.94
C TYR A 136 -0.68 -19.61 -16.42
N THR A 137 -1.13 -20.77 -15.94
CA THR A 137 -1.19 -21.04 -14.48
C THR A 137 0.19 -21.13 -13.85
N GLU A 138 1.14 -21.74 -14.56
CA GLU A 138 2.55 -21.79 -14.14
C GLU A 138 3.18 -20.37 -14.12
N GLU A 139 2.91 -19.56 -15.14
CA GLU A 139 3.35 -18.17 -15.21
C GLU A 139 2.79 -17.32 -14.05
N LEU A 140 1.51 -17.48 -13.69
CA LEU A 140 0.91 -16.83 -12.52
C LEU A 140 1.61 -17.25 -11.23
N GLY A 141 1.91 -18.53 -11.07
CA GLY A 141 2.66 -19.03 -9.92
C GLY A 141 4.07 -18.42 -9.84
N ARG A 142 4.77 -18.36 -10.98
CA ARG A 142 6.09 -17.74 -11.09
C ARG A 142 6.04 -16.24 -10.79
N MET A 143 5.06 -15.52 -11.32
CA MET A 143 4.85 -14.11 -11.05
C MET A 143 4.64 -13.86 -9.56
N THR A 144 3.80 -14.67 -8.91
CA THR A 144 3.55 -14.58 -7.47
C THR A 144 4.83 -14.81 -6.66
N ALA A 145 5.65 -15.81 -7.01
CA ALA A 145 6.91 -16.07 -6.33
C ALA A 145 7.91 -14.93 -6.50
N LEU A 146 8.00 -14.35 -7.71
CA LEU A 146 8.93 -13.25 -8.01
C LEU A 146 8.44 -11.90 -7.48
N SER A 147 7.15 -11.73 -7.21
CA SER A 147 6.63 -10.47 -6.66
C SER A 147 7.25 -10.15 -5.29
N TYR A 148 7.59 -11.16 -4.50
CA TYR A 148 8.23 -10.92 -3.21
C TYR A 148 9.60 -10.22 -3.35
N PRO A 149 10.62 -10.79 -4.04
CA PRO A 149 11.91 -10.13 -4.19
C PRO A 149 11.88 -8.87 -5.05
N VAL A 150 11.04 -8.82 -6.07
CA VAL A 150 11.04 -7.75 -7.07
C VAL A 150 10.19 -6.55 -6.61
N ILE A 151 9.09 -6.77 -5.90
CA ILE A 151 8.13 -5.73 -5.56
C ILE A 151 8.15 -5.45 -4.06
N VAL A 152 7.98 -6.49 -3.22
CA VAL A 152 7.81 -6.31 -1.78
C VAL A 152 9.08 -5.76 -1.15
N ILE A 153 10.25 -6.32 -1.45
CA ILE A 153 11.51 -5.89 -0.84
C ILE A 153 11.83 -4.42 -1.16
N PRO A 154 11.86 -3.95 -2.42
CA PRO A 154 12.13 -2.55 -2.72
C PRO A 154 11.11 -1.58 -2.12
N SER A 155 9.82 -1.93 -2.17
CA SER A 155 8.75 -1.10 -1.62
C SER A 155 8.83 -1.01 -0.09
N MET A 156 9.16 -2.11 0.59
CA MET A 156 9.37 -2.14 2.04
C MET A 156 10.58 -1.32 2.48
N ILE A 157 11.68 -1.36 1.72
CA ILE A 157 12.86 -0.52 2.00
C ILE A 157 12.46 0.96 1.98
N MET A 158 11.71 1.39 0.97
CA MET A 158 11.23 2.76 0.90
C MET A 158 10.28 3.12 2.06
N LEU A 159 9.36 2.23 2.41
CA LEU A 159 8.42 2.44 3.51
C LEU A 159 9.17 2.55 4.86
N ILE A 160 10.10 1.64 5.12
CA ILE A 160 10.94 1.67 6.33
C ILE A 160 11.77 2.96 6.36
N THR A 161 12.31 3.39 5.23
CA THR A 161 13.06 4.65 5.13
C THR A 161 12.20 5.85 5.53
N ALA A 162 10.94 5.91 5.08
CA ALA A 162 10.00 6.96 5.44
C ALA A 162 9.73 6.99 6.95
N ILE A 163 9.52 5.83 7.56
CA ILE A 163 9.28 5.68 9.00
C ILE A 163 10.53 6.07 9.79
N MET A 164 11.69 5.53 9.42
CA MET A 164 12.97 5.86 10.09
C MET A 164 13.31 7.34 9.99
N TYR A 165 13.00 7.97 8.86
CA TYR A 165 13.21 9.41 8.69
C TYR A 165 12.46 10.22 9.75
N ILE A 166 11.19 9.90 10.04
CA ILE A 166 10.42 10.56 11.09
C ILE A 166 11.03 10.29 12.46
N PHE A 167 11.36 9.04 12.80
CA PHE A 167 11.96 8.69 14.08
C PHE A 167 13.30 9.42 14.32
N MET A 168 14.14 9.54 13.29
CA MET A 168 15.38 10.31 13.38
C MET A 168 15.14 11.80 13.63
N GLN A 169 14.09 12.39 13.04
CA GLN A 169 13.74 13.78 13.30
C GLN A 169 13.24 13.96 14.75
N MET A 170 12.49 13.01 15.28
CA MET A 170 12.01 13.05 16.66
C MET A 170 13.16 12.95 17.68
N LYS A 171 14.21 12.18 17.40
CA LYS A 171 15.39 12.09 18.26
C LYS A 171 16.21 13.39 18.34
N LYS A 172 16.06 14.27 17.39
CA LYS A 172 16.73 15.59 17.33
C LYS A 172 15.95 16.70 18.05
N LEU A 173 14.78 16.37 18.58
CA LEU A 173 13.92 17.23 19.37
C LEU A 173 14.15 17.04 20.87
#